data_6e9cb314324094d056c1c288f86951c6
#
_entry.id   6e9cb314324094d056c1c288f86951c6
#
_cell.length_a   1.000
_cell.length_b   1.000
_cell.length_c   1.000
_cell.angle_alpha   90.00
_cell.angle_beta   90.00
_cell.angle_gamma   90.00
#
_symmetry.space_group_name_H-M   'P 1'
#
loop_
_entity.id
_entity.type
_entity.pdbx_description
1 polymer ?
#
loop_
_entity_poly.entity_id
_entity_poly.type
_entity_poly.pdbx_seq_one_letter_code
_entity_poly.pdbx_strand_id
1 'polypeptide(L)'
;MRVGLKHAQSTDVTRKTRKRCLSAATLAIMLFCILSTGMGSSRTDSGEYKLDKELFRRFGRDFKGVFSSPCHWGKKDALTVAAISGVGLLLYSFDGDINSWVQGRRTPSSDDVASVFSYVGNGGVLVGLAGVMYAVGAIDHKESWRKTALLSVESLVTASILVWGTKVIVGRARPDTNESSHTFDSFSFDSGYQSFPSGHAAGVFAVATTIAEQSDVLAVDIIAYSLATLASLSRIHDNRHWASDVFIGSALGYFIGKKISDLNRPGAKNTVSLGFDFSHGRQALTLSIRF
;
A
#
# COMPACT_ATOMS: atom_id res chain seq x y z
N MET A 1 -6.30 -29.01 -40.72
CA MET A 1 -5.52 -27.79 -40.66
C MET A 1 -5.88 -26.84 -39.48
N ARG A 2 -7.06 -26.95 -38.84
CA ARG A 2 -7.48 -26.08 -37.68
C ARG A 2 -6.95 -26.50 -36.29
N VAL A 3 -6.46 -27.73 -36.12
CA VAL A 3 -5.97 -28.22 -34.81
C VAL A 3 -4.56 -27.74 -34.49
N GLY A 4 -3.70 -27.58 -35.52
CA GLY A 4 -2.31 -27.09 -35.33
C GLY A 4 -2.21 -25.62 -34.90
N LEU A 5 -3.14 -24.76 -35.32
CA LEU A 5 -3.16 -23.34 -34.97
C LEU A 5 -3.54 -23.06 -33.51
N LYS A 6 -4.43 -23.86 -32.91
CA LYS A 6 -4.80 -23.74 -31.50
C LYS A 6 -3.67 -24.17 -30.56
N HIS A 7 -2.85 -25.14 -30.97
CA HIS A 7 -1.74 -25.64 -30.17
C HIS A 7 -0.56 -24.64 -30.16
N ALA A 8 -0.28 -24.00 -31.30
CA ALA A 8 0.76 -22.97 -31.41
C ALA A 8 0.39 -21.67 -30.62
N GLN A 9 -0.89 -21.26 -30.64
CA GLN A 9 -1.35 -20.11 -29.82
C GLN A 9 -1.30 -20.42 -28.32
N SER A 10 -1.63 -21.63 -27.89
CA SER A 10 -1.56 -22.04 -26.47
C SER A 10 -0.12 -22.05 -25.94
N THR A 11 0.84 -22.53 -26.74
CA THR A 11 2.26 -22.58 -26.34
C THR A 11 2.90 -21.18 -26.31
N ASP A 12 2.48 -20.27 -27.17
CA ASP A 12 3.00 -18.88 -27.17
C ASP A 12 2.46 -18.06 -25.98
N VAL A 13 1.19 -18.23 -25.62
CA VAL A 13 0.58 -17.62 -24.43
C VAL A 13 1.26 -18.12 -23.15
N THR A 14 1.49 -19.42 -23.03
CA THR A 14 2.16 -20.00 -21.84
C THR A 14 3.62 -19.57 -21.75
N ARG A 15 4.34 -19.47 -22.86
CA ARG A 15 5.73 -18.99 -22.93
C ARG A 15 5.83 -17.51 -22.57
N LYS A 16 4.88 -16.70 -23.03
CA LYS A 16 4.80 -15.25 -22.75
C LYS A 16 4.47 -14.99 -21.25
N THR A 17 3.54 -15.76 -20.70
CA THR A 17 3.19 -15.72 -19.26
C THR A 17 4.38 -16.15 -18.40
N ARG A 18 5.10 -17.20 -18.77
CA ARG A 18 6.29 -17.68 -18.04
C ARG A 18 7.44 -16.66 -18.07
N LYS A 19 7.68 -15.97 -19.20
CA LYS A 19 8.67 -14.91 -19.29
C LYS A 19 8.30 -13.70 -18.41
N ARG A 20 7.02 -13.34 -18.34
CA ARG A 20 6.50 -12.26 -17.47
C ARG A 20 6.67 -12.58 -16.00
N CYS A 21 6.33 -13.80 -15.58
CA CYS A 21 6.57 -14.26 -14.21
C CYS A 21 8.05 -14.29 -13.85
N LEU A 22 8.95 -14.67 -14.78
CA LEU A 22 10.39 -14.69 -14.52
C LEU A 22 10.95 -13.28 -14.35
N SER A 23 10.53 -12.30 -15.19
CA SER A 23 10.98 -10.90 -15.09
C SER A 23 10.47 -10.22 -13.83
N ALA A 24 9.23 -10.51 -13.41
CA ALA A 24 8.67 -10.00 -12.17
C ALA A 24 9.37 -10.61 -10.93
N ALA A 25 9.70 -11.90 -10.96
CA ALA A 25 10.47 -12.55 -9.90
C ALA A 25 11.90 -11.98 -9.80
N THR A 26 12.55 -11.72 -10.94
CA THR A 26 13.89 -11.10 -10.97
C THR A 26 13.85 -9.69 -10.41
N LEU A 27 12.84 -8.90 -10.75
CA LEU A 27 12.63 -7.57 -10.22
C LEU A 27 12.38 -7.61 -8.70
N ALA A 28 11.59 -8.55 -8.23
CA ALA A 28 11.31 -8.77 -6.81
C ALA A 28 12.59 -9.16 -6.03
N ILE A 29 13.44 -10.02 -6.61
CA ILE A 29 14.72 -10.42 -6.00
C ILE A 29 15.69 -9.23 -5.97
N MET A 30 15.81 -8.46 -7.04
CA MET A 30 16.63 -7.24 -7.06
C MET A 30 16.18 -6.23 -6.01
N LEU A 31 14.86 -6.02 -5.89
CA LEU A 31 14.27 -5.21 -4.84
C LEU A 31 14.63 -5.71 -3.45
N PHE A 32 14.50 -7.00 -3.22
CA PHE A 32 14.87 -7.61 -1.96
C PHE A 32 16.34 -7.37 -1.63
N CYS A 33 17.26 -7.52 -2.59
CA CYS A 33 18.68 -7.25 -2.39
C CYS A 33 18.95 -5.77 -2.05
N ILE A 34 18.28 -4.83 -2.70
CA ILE A 34 18.45 -3.38 -2.45
C ILE A 34 17.87 -3.00 -1.08
N LEU A 35 16.67 -3.49 -0.75
CA LEU A 35 16.04 -3.26 0.55
C LEU A 35 16.89 -3.84 1.68
N SER A 36 17.60 -4.96 1.41
CA SER A 36 18.46 -5.61 2.41
C SER A 36 19.67 -4.78 2.85
N THR A 37 20.17 -3.91 1.96
CA THR A 37 21.34 -3.07 2.28
C THR A 37 20.98 -1.80 3.04
N GLY A 38 19.71 -1.35 2.97
CA GLY A 38 19.26 -0.07 3.51
C GLY A 38 18.60 -0.12 4.89
N MET A 39 18.38 -1.31 5.44
CA MET A 39 17.75 -1.43 6.76
C MET A 39 18.79 -1.53 7.85
N GLY A 40 18.78 -0.56 8.78
CA GLY A 40 19.71 -0.49 9.90
C GLY A 40 19.78 -1.78 10.72
N SER A 41 20.97 -2.19 11.08
CA SER A 41 21.25 -3.38 11.88
C SER A 41 21.02 -3.11 13.36
N SER A 42 19.77 -3.08 13.84
CA SER A 42 19.56 -3.23 15.29
C SER A 42 19.69 -4.72 15.66
N ARG A 43 20.75 -5.06 16.34
CA ARG A 43 21.06 -6.44 16.77
C ARG A 43 20.32 -6.91 18.02
N THR A 44 19.50 -6.08 18.63
CA THR A 44 18.75 -6.46 19.83
C THR A 44 17.39 -7.03 19.42
N ASP A 45 17.25 -8.35 19.50
CA ASP A 45 15.98 -9.03 19.35
C ASP A 45 15.15 -8.82 20.64
N SER A 46 14.31 -7.79 20.67
CA SER A 46 13.36 -7.56 21.79
C SER A 46 12.25 -8.61 21.84
N GLY A 47 12.12 -9.42 20.79
CA GLY A 47 11.03 -10.38 20.64
C GLY A 47 9.66 -9.75 20.34
N GLU A 48 9.58 -8.44 20.21
CA GLU A 48 8.32 -7.68 20.09
C GLU A 48 7.59 -7.94 18.76
N TYR A 49 8.35 -8.21 17.68
CA TYR A 49 7.78 -8.42 16.32
C TYR A 49 7.78 -9.90 15.94
N LYS A 50 6.97 -10.70 16.64
CA LYS A 50 6.71 -12.12 16.37
C LYS A 50 5.27 -12.36 15.94
N LEU A 51 5.04 -13.49 15.27
CA LEU A 51 3.69 -13.95 14.90
C LEU A 51 3.03 -14.61 16.13
N ASP A 52 2.51 -13.78 17.03
CA ASP A 52 1.87 -14.20 18.29
C ASP A 52 0.55 -13.46 18.54
N LYS A 53 -0.07 -13.69 19.70
CA LYS A 53 -1.33 -13.03 20.06
C LYS A 53 -1.18 -11.51 20.23
N GLU A 54 0.00 -11.04 20.57
CA GLU A 54 0.26 -9.61 20.75
C GLU A 54 0.27 -8.86 19.40
N LEU A 55 0.69 -9.54 18.31
CA LEU A 55 0.55 -9.01 16.95
C LEU A 55 -0.91 -8.63 16.63
N PHE A 56 -1.86 -9.52 16.94
CA PHE A 56 -3.28 -9.26 16.67
C PHE A 56 -3.85 -8.13 17.52
N ARG A 57 -3.41 -8.01 18.78
CA ARG A 57 -3.79 -6.89 19.66
C ARG A 57 -3.24 -5.58 19.15
N ARG A 58 -1.98 -5.56 18.69
CA ARG A 58 -1.33 -4.40 18.10
C ARG A 58 -2.06 -3.98 16.83
N PHE A 59 -2.32 -4.92 15.93
CA PHE A 59 -3.11 -4.68 14.71
C PHE A 59 -4.46 -4.02 15.02
N GLY A 60 -5.22 -4.55 15.99
CA GLY A 60 -6.51 -3.96 16.36
C GLY A 60 -6.39 -2.54 16.93
N ARG A 61 -5.35 -2.27 17.74
CA ARG A 61 -5.05 -0.94 18.27
C ARG A 61 -4.68 0.04 17.16
N ASP A 62 -3.82 -0.35 16.25
CA ASP A 62 -3.29 0.50 15.19
C ASP A 62 -4.37 0.76 14.13
N PHE A 63 -5.18 -0.25 13.80
CA PHE A 63 -6.39 -0.10 12.98
C PHE A 63 -7.34 0.94 13.58
N LYS A 64 -7.65 0.84 14.89
CA LYS A 64 -8.44 1.85 15.59
C LYS A 64 -7.78 3.23 15.52
N GLY A 65 -6.45 3.31 15.66
CA GLY A 65 -5.67 4.54 15.57
C GLY A 65 -5.75 5.20 14.19
N VAL A 66 -5.76 4.41 13.10
CA VAL A 66 -5.97 4.91 11.74
C VAL A 66 -7.39 5.45 11.58
N PHE A 67 -8.42 4.69 11.99
CA PHE A 67 -9.82 5.10 11.85
C PHE A 67 -10.20 6.32 12.71
N SER A 68 -9.61 6.46 13.90
CA SER A 68 -9.85 7.61 14.76
C SER A 68 -9.00 8.82 14.40
N SER A 69 -8.04 8.68 13.49
CA SER A 69 -7.13 9.76 13.09
C SER A 69 -7.86 11.04 12.65
N PRO A 70 -8.95 10.98 11.83
CA PRO A 70 -9.67 12.19 11.41
C PRO A 70 -10.23 13.03 12.57
N CYS A 71 -10.55 12.40 13.70
CA CYS A 71 -11.06 13.12 14.89
C CYS A 71 -9.99 13.97 15.58
N HIS A 72 -8.70 13.78 15.24
CA HIS A 72 -7.56 14.46 15.85
C HIS A 72 -6.85 15.40 14.86
N TRP A 73 -7.44 15.62 13.68
CA TRP A 73 -6.84 16.48 12.65
C TRP A 73 -6.81 17.93 13.04
N GLY A 74 -5.65 18.56 12.87
CA GLY A 74 -5.46 19.99 13.01
C GLY A 74 -5.66 20.74 11.69
N LYS A 75 -5.42 22.05 11.71
CA LYS A 75 -5.53 22.92 10.53
C LYS A 75 -4.61 22.48 9.38
N LYS A 76 -3.41 21.98 9.68
CA LYS A 76 -2.47 21.48 8.66
C LYS A 76 -2.98 20.24 7.96
N ASP A 77 -3.56 19.31 8.72
CA ASP A 77 -4.12 18.08 8.16
C ASP A 77 -5.33 18.39 7.27
N ALA A 78 -6.22 19.26 7.73
CA ALA A 78 -7.36 19.73 6.97
C ALA A 78 -6.94 20.40 5.64
N LEU A 79 -5.90 21.23 5.66
CA LEU A 79 -5.35 21.87 4.46
C LEU A 79 -4.75 20.83 3.50
N THR A 80 -4.04 19.85 4.04
CA THR A 80 -3.47 18.75 3.23
C THR A 80 -4.56 17.94 2.54
N VAL A 81 -5.62 17.58 3.28
CA VAL A 81 -6.77 16.86 2.71
C VAL A 81 -7.48 17.73 1.66
N ALA A 82 -7.66 19.03 1.92
CA ALA A 82 -8.26 19.95 0.95
C ALA A 82 -7.43 20.03 -0.34
N ALA A 83 -6.10 20.12 -0.22
CA ALA A 83 -5.20 20.16 -1.38
C ALA A 83 -5.27 18.86 -2.19
N ILE A 84 -5.23 17.69 -1.53
CA ILE A 84 -5.36 16.38 -2.20
C ILE A 84 -6.73 16.24 -2.85
N SER A 85 -7.80 16.64 -2.17
CA SER A 85 -9.14 16.62 -2.73
C SER A 85 -9.25 17.54 -3.95
N GLY A 86 -8.65 18.74 -3.89
CA GLY A 86 -8.60 19.68 -5.02
C GLY A 86 -7.90 19.10 -6.24
N VAL A 87 -6.73 18.47 -6.06
CA VAL A 87 -6.03 17.77 -7.16
C VAL A 87 -6.84 16.57 -7.66
N GLY A 88 -7.46 15.80 -6.75
CA GLY A 88 -8.33 14.68 -7.12
C GLY A 88 -9.53 15.12 -7.96
N LEU A 89 -10.19 16.23 -7.61
CA LEU A 89 -11.30 16.81 -8.39
C LEU A 89 -10.82 17.34 -9.74
N LEU A 90 -9.65 17.96 -9.78
CA LEU A 90 -9.06 18.40 -11.06
C LEU A 90 -8.82 17.20 -11.98
N LEU A 91 -8.18 16.14 -11.49
CA LEU A 91 -7.96 14.92 -12.26
C LEU A 91 -9.29 14.28 -12.68
N TYR A 92 -10.29 14.26 -11.79
CA TYR A 92 -11.63 13.74 -12.09
C TYR A 92 -12.27 14.44 -13.28
N SER A 93 -12.08 15.75 -13.42
CA SER A 93 -12.60 16.52 -14.56
C SER A 93 -11.93 16.14 -15.90
N PHE A 94 -10.71 15.59 -15.87
CA PHE A 94 -9.94 15.19 -17.05
C PHE A 94 -9.82 13.66 -17.21
N ASP A 95 -10.48 12.86 -16.37
CA ASP A 95 -10.33 11.40 -16.37
C ASP A 95 -10.62 10.77 -17.73
N GLY A 96 -11.66 11.21 -18.42
CA GLY A 96 -12.02 10.73 -19.76
C GLY A 96 -10.95 11.04 -20.80
N ASP A 97 -10.43 12.26 -20.79
CA ASP A 97 -9.39 12.72 -21.73
C ASP A 97 -8.07 11.99 -21.47
N ILE A 98 -7.66 11.88 -20.20
CA ILE A 98 -6.44 11.15 -19.79
C ILE A 98 -6.56 9.70 -20.22
N ASN A 99 -7.69 9.04 -19.94
CA ASN A 99 -7.90 7.66 -20.34
C ASN A 99 -7.81 7.48 -21.87
N SER A 100 -8.53 8.30 -22.63
CA SER A 100 -8.51 8.26 -24.10
C SER A 100 -7.11 8.48 -24.64
N TRP A 101 -6.36 9.42 -24.07
CA TRP A 101 -4.97 9.70 -24.44
C TRP A 101 -4.04 8.51 -24.17
N VAL A 102 -4.18 7.84 -23.00
CA VAL A 102 -3.39 6.65 -22.65
C VAL A 102 -3.76 5.49 -23.57
N GLN A 103 -5.05 5.18 -23.72
CA GLN A 103 -5.51 4.05 -24.55
C GLN A 103 -5.12 4.21 -26.02
N GLY A 104 -5.15 5.44 -26.56
CA GLY A 104 -4.75 5.72 -27.94
C GLY A 104 -3.25 5.57 -28.22
N ARG A 105 -2.41 5.45 -27.17
CA ARG A 105 -0.94 5.29 -27.29
C ARG A 105 -0.43 3.92 -26.88
N ARG A 106 -1.31 2.99 -26.59
CA ARG A 106 -0.93 1.62 -26.21
C ARG A 106 -0.21 0.91 -27.36
N THR A 107 0.82 0.20 -27.00
CA THR A 107 1.60 -0.66 -27.88
C THR A 107 1.83 -2.01 -27.21
N PRO A 108 2.12 -3.10 -27.95
CA PRO A 108 2.44 -4.39 -27.35
C PRO A 108 3.59 -4.31 -26.32
N SER A 109 4.60 -3.46 -26.58
CA SER A 109 5.72 -3.26 -25.65
C SER A 109 5.29 -2.54 -24.38
N SER A 110 4.43 -1.50 -24.47
CA SER A 110 3.91 -0.81 -23.28
C SER A 110 2.98 -1.72 -22.46
N ASP A 111 2.21 -2.59 -23.11
CA ASP A 111 1.38 -3.59 -22.45
C ASP A 111 2.23 -4.60 -21.66
N ASP A 112 3.36 -5.04 -22.22
CA ASP A 112 4.28 -5.94 -21.54
C ASP A 112 4.90 -5.28 -20.29
N VAL A 113 5.33 -4.03 -20.40
CA VAL A 113 5.87 -3.25 -19.28
C VAL A 113 4.80 -3.04 -18.20
N ALA A 114 3.62 -2.56 -18.58
CA ALA A 114 2.51 -2.32 -17.64
C ALA A 114 2.12 -3.61 -16.91
N SER A 115 2.12 -4.77 -17.60
CA SER A 115 1.80 -6.05 -16.98
C SER A 115 2.79 -6.46 -15.88
N VAL A 116 4.09 -6.16 -16.03
CA VAL A 116 5.12 -6.41 -15.01
C VAL A 116 4.84 -5.58 -13.76
N PHE A 117 4.60 -4.28 -13.92
CA PHE A 117 4.33 -3.40 -12.78
C PHE A 117 2.97 -3.68 -12.13
N SER A 118 1.97 -4.04 -12.93
CA SER A 118 0.68 -4.48 -12.41
C SER A 118 0.81 -5.75 -11.54
N TYR A 119 1.70 -6.67 -11.92
CA TYR A 119 1.99 -7.86 -11.12
C TYR A 119 2.71 -7.51 -9.81
N VAL A 120 3.69 -6.60 -9.83
CA VAL A 120 4.38 -6.10 -8.62
C VAL A 120 3.39 -5.49 -7.63
N GLY A 121 2.38 -4.76 -8.12
CA GLY A 121 1.32 -4.17 -7.30
C GLY A 121 0.23 -5.14 -6.83
N ASN A 122 0.32 -6.42 -7.16
CA ASN A 122 -0.66 -7.41 -6.72
C ASN A 122 -0.53 -7.66 -5.20
N GLY A 123 -1.65 -7.61 -4.47
CA GLY A 123 -1.66 -7.79 -3.02
C GLY A 123 -1.04 -9.13 -2.56
N GLY A 124 -1.26 -10.22 -3.30
CA GLY A 124 -0.65 -11.52 -3.00
C GLY A 124 0.87 -11.50 -3.16
N VAL A 125 1.39 -10.77 -4.16
CA VAL A 125 2.84 -10.58 -4.36
C VAL A 125 3.42 -9.76 -3.23
N LEU A 126 2.76 -8.68 -2.82
CA LEU A 126 3.21 -7.83 -1.71
C LEU A 126 3.25 -8.61 -0.39
N VAL A 127 2.24 -9.43 -0.10
CA VAL A 127 2.23 -10.32 1.07
C VAL A 127 3.35 -11.36 0.97
N GLY A 128 3.56 -11.95 -0.20
CA GLY A 128 4.64 -12.91 -0.43
C GLY A 128 6.02 -12.31 -0.17
N LEU A 129 6.28 -11.10 -0.69
CA LEU A 129 7.52 -10.35 -0.45
C LEU A 129 7.72 -10.03 1.04
N ALA A 130 6.67 -9.57 1.72
CA ALA A 130 6.71 -9.34 3.16
C ALA A 130 6.98 -10.65 3.93
N GLY A 131 6.39 -11.78 3.50
CA GLY A 131 6.66 -13.10 4.08
C GLY A 131 8.13 -13.52 3.95
N VAL A 132 8.73 -13.32 2.77
CA VAL A 132 10.16 -13.58 2.56
C VAL A 132 11.02 -12.67 3.43
N MET A 133 10.69 -11.36 3.49
CA MET A 133 11.40 -10.41 4.35
C MET A 133 11.31 -10.82 5.83
N TYR A 134 10.14 -11.24 6.29
CA TYR A 134 9.97 -11.75 7.66
C TYR A 134 10.83 -13.00 7.93
N ALA A 135 10.81 -13.97 7.01
CA ALA A 135 11.55 -15.21 7.15
C ALA A 135 13.06 -14.97 7.22
N VAL A 136 13.61 -14.13 6.35
CA VAL A 136 15.03 -13.75 6.38
C VAL A 136 15.35 -13.01 7.68
N GLY A 137 14.51 -12.06 8.10
CA GLY A 137 14.67 -11.35 9.37
C GLY A 137 14.62 -12.28 10.60
N ALA A 138 13.86 -13.38 10.51
CA ALA A 138 13.79 -14.38 11.57
C ALA A 138 15.07 -15.27 11.61
N ILE A 139 15.59 -15.66 10.45
CA ILE A 139 16.81 -16.47 10.32
C ILE A 139 18.05 -15.67 10.74
N ASP A 140 18.17 -14.42 10.29
CA ASP A 140 19.31 -13.54 10.56
C ASP A 140 19.20 -12.80 11.90
N HIS A 141 18.16 -13.05 12.69
CA HIS A 141 17.86 -12.34 13.95
C HIS A 141 17.80 -10.82 13.81
N LYS A 142 17.31 -10.32 12.65
CA LYS A 142 17.15 -8.89 12.36
C LYS A 142 15.70 -8.45 12.66
N GLU A 143 15.50 -7.83 13.80
CA GLU A 143 14.17 -7.36 14.22
C GLU A 143 13.59 -6.30 13.29
N SER A 144 14.41 -5.38 12.77
CA SER A 144 14.00 -4.34 11.82
C SER A 144 13.29 -4.93 10.58
N TRP A 145 13.77 -6.06 10.07
CA TRP A 145 13.18 -6.74 8.92
C TRP A 145 11.83 -7.38 9.26
N ARG A 146 11.73 -8.05 10.42
CA ARG A 146 10.47 -8.62 10.89
C ARG A 146 9.43 -7.52 11.13
N LYS A 147 9.84 -6.43 11.77
CA LYS A 147 9.02 -5.25 12.00
C LYS A 147 8.49 -4.69 10.70
N THR A 148 9.36 -4.37 9.73
CA THR A 148 8.97 -3.80 8.44
C THR A 148 8.02 -4.73 7.69
N ALA A 149 8.30 -6.03 7.67
CA ALA A 149 7.45 -7.03 7.04
C ALA A 149 6.03 -7.05 7.64
N LEU A 150 5.93 -7.11 8.96
CA LEU A 150 4.63 -7.15 9.66
C LEU A 150 3.85 -5.84 9.50
N LEU A 151 4.52 -4.68 9.64
CA LEU A 151 3.88 -3.39 9.43
C LEU A 151 3.45 -3.17 7.97
N SER A 152 4.19 -3.72 6.99
CA SER A 152 3.80 -3.68 5.58
C SER A 152 2.52 -4.48 5.32
N VAL A 153 2.40 -5.67 5.88
CA VAL A 153 1.16 -6.47 5.79
C VAL A 153 0.00 -5.75 6.49
N GLU A 154 0.25 -5.19 7.65
CA GLU A 154 -0.75 -4.43 8.41
C GLU A 154 -1.27 -3.23 7.64
N SER A 155 -0.36 -2.45 7.04
CA SER A 155 -0.69 -1.29 6.22
C SER A 155 -1.49 -1.69 4.97
N LEU A 156 -1.08 -2.78 4.30
CA LEU A 156 -1.77 -3.33 3.14
C LEU A 156 -3.21 -3.77 3.48
N VAL A 157 -3.38 -4.52 4.57
CA VAL A 157 -4.70 -5.00 5.00
C VAL A 157 -5.60 -3.84 5.41
N THR A 158 -5.07 -2.88 6.18
CA THR A 158 -5.81 -1.68 6.60
C THR A 158 -6.27 -0.86 5.39
N ALA A 159 -5.36 -0.63 4.42
CA ALA A 159 -5.69 0.05 3.17
C ALA A 159 -6.75 -0.71 2.36
N SER A 160 -6.64 -2.03 2.29
CA SER A 160 -7.59 -2.87 1.55
C SER A 160 -9.00 -2.81 2.14
N ILE A 161 -9.13 -2.83 3.47
CA ILE A 161 -10.43 -2.73 4.16
C ILE A 161 -11.07 -1.37 3.90
N LEU A 162 -10.31 -0.27 4.04
CA LEU A 162 -10.80 1.09 3.78
C LEU A 162 -11.24 1.28 2.33
N VAL A 163 -10.40 0.83 1.41
CA VAL A 163 -10.69 0.89 -0.04
C VAL A 163 -11.94 0.09 -0.37
N TRP A 164 -12.05 -1.15 0.15
CA TRP A 164 -13.21 -1.99 -0.14
C TRP A 164 -14.52 -1.34 0.34
N GLY A 165 -14.55 -0.82 1.55
CA GLY A 165 -15.72 -0.10 2.07
C GLY A 165 -16.06 1.12 1.22
N THR A 166 -15.05 1.91 0.83
CA THR A 166 -15.26 3.09 -0.02
C THR A 166 -15.78 2.71 -1.41
N LYS A 167 -15.27 1.62 -2.02
CA LYS A 167 -15.73 1.12 -3.33
C LYS A 167 -17.22 0.79 -3.33
N VAL A 168 -17.67 0.07 -2.32
CA VAL A 168 -19.09 -0.30 -2.19
C VAL A 168 -19.96 0.95 -2.02
N ILE A 169 -19.54 1.89 -1.17
CA ILE A 169 -20.31 3.13 -0.91
C ILE A 169 -20.38 4.02 -2.16
N VAL A 170 -19.27 4.19 -2.87
CA VAL A 170 -19.18 5.11 -4.00
C VAL A 170 -19.74 4.50 -5.28
N GLY A 171 -19.41 3.25 -5.59
CA GLY A 171 -19.93 2.53 -6.77
C GLY A 171 -19.53 3.19 -8.09
N ARG A 172 -18.30 3.65 -8.28
CA ARG A 172 -17.87 4.30 -9.53
C ARG A 172 -17.61 3.28 -10.64
N ALA A 173 -18.13 3.53 -11.84
CA ALA A 173 -17.88 2.71 -13.02
C ALA A 173 -16.39 2.72 -13.42
N ARG A 174 -15.89 1.56 -13.85
CA ARG A 174 -14.51 1.41 -14.37
C ARG A 174 -14.43 1.84 -15.83
N PRO A 175 -13.22 2.26 -16.30
CA PRO A 175 -13.05 2.60 -17.72
C PRO A 175 -13.37 1.43 -18.68
N ASP A 176 -13.11 0.17 -18.26
CA ASP A 176 -13.34 -1.02 -19.10
C ASP A 176 -14.81 -1.44 -19.23
N THR A 177 -15.71 -0.80 -18.52
CA THR A 177 -17.19 -0.99 -18.72
C THR A 177 -17.74 -0.21 -19.91
N ASN A 178 -16.95 0.68 -20.51
CA ASN A 178 -17.37 1.65 -21.53
C ASN A 178 -18.39 2.69 -21.04
N GLU A 179 -18.57 2.79 -19.73
CA GLU A 179 -19.36 3.82 -19.08
C GLU A 179 -18.56 5.13 -18.93
N SER A 180 -19.28 6.24 -18.71
CA SER A 180 -18.66 7.52 -18.44
C SER A 180 -17.89 7.50 -17.11
N SER A 181 -16.80 8.29 -17.01
CA SER A 181 -16.08 8.52 -15.76
C SER A 181 -16.96 9.12 -14.64
N HIS A 182 -18.15 9.59 -14.99
CA HIS A 182 -19.12 10.20 -14.10
C HIS A 182 -20.32 9.28 -13.78
N THR A 183 -20.27 7.99 -14.16
CA THR A 183 -21.31 7.01 -13.86
C THR A 183 -21.03 6.36 -12.51
N PHE A 184 -22.07 6.31 -11.66
CA PHE A 184 -22.01 5.74 -10.32
C PHE A 184 -23.21 4.84 -10.07
N ASP A 185 -22.97 3.70 -9.41
CA ASP A 185 -23.97 2.79 -8.84
C ASP A 185 -23.59 2.54 -7.38
N SER A 186 -24.03 3.46 -6.49
CA SER A 186 -23.69 3.45 -5.07
C SER A 186 -24.24 2.20 -4.39
N PHE A 187 -23.48 1.65 -3.45
CA PHE A 187 -23.74 0.39 -2.73
C PHE A 187 -23.75 -0.84 -3.65
N SER A 188 -23.12 -0.76 -4.82
CA SER A 188 -22.98 -1.88 -5.74
C SER A 188 -21.86 -2.84 -5.33
N PHE A 189 -22.13 -4.14 -5.47
CA PHE A 189 -21.15 -5.21 -5.33
C PHE A 189 -20.63 -5.69 -6.70
N ASP A 190 -21.14 -5.12 -7.80
CA ASP A 190 -20.62 -5.41 -9.12
C ASP A 190 -19.19 -4.88 -9.28
N SER A 191 -18.29 -5.74 -9.73
CA SER A 191 -16.89 -5.41 -9.95
C SER A 191 -16.69 -4.30 -10.99
N GLY A 192 -17.60 -4.11 -11.93
CA GLY A 192 -17.59 -3.04 -12.91
C GLY A 192 -17.75 -1.65 -12.27
N TYR A 193 -18.45 -1.56 -11.15
CA TYR A 193 -18.68 -0.33 -10.40
C TYR A 193 -17.77 -0.16 -9.17
N GLN A 194 -16.65 -0.86 -9.13
CA GLN A 194 -15.67 -0.75 -8.05
C GLN A 194 -14.37 -0.07 -8.48
N SER A 195 -14.49 1.08 -9.20
CA SER A 195 -13.32 1.81 -9.65
C SER A 195 -12.67 2.63 -8.53
N PHE A 196 -13.43 3.45 -7.82
CA PHE A 196 -12.92 4.43 -6.85
C PHE A 196 -12.90 3.90 -5.40
N PRO A 197 -11.81 4.13 -4.68
CA PRO A 197 -10.46 4.45 -5.15
C PRO A 197 -9.70 3.22 -5.64
N SER A 198 -8.54 3.39 -6.30
CA SER A 198 -7.73 2.27 -6.75
C SER A 198 -7.11 1.48 -5.59
N GLY A 199 -7.53 0.22 -5.43
CA GLY A 199 -7.00 -0.66 -4.37
C GLY A 199 -5.55 -1.08 -4.62
N HIS A 200 -5.16 -1.27 -5.89
CA HIS A 200 -3.77 -1.53 -6.25
C HIS A 200 -2.86 -0.36 -5.83
N ALA A 201 -3.23 0.87 -6.20
CA ALA A 201 -2.48 2.06 -5.85
C ALA A 201 -2.39 2.24 -4.32
N ALA A 202 -3.51 2.07 -3.61
CA ALA A 202 -3.52 2.17 -2.16
C ALA A 202 -2.61 1.11 -1.50
N GLY A 203 -2.68 -0.14 -1.95
CA GLY A 203 -1.86 -1.22 -1.40
C GLY A 203 -0.36 -1.02 -1.62
N VAL A 204 0.06 -0.69 -2.85
CA VAL A 204 1.50 -0.50 -3.12
C VAL A 204 2.06 0.72 -2.42
N PHE A 205 1.31 1.83 -2.33
CA PHE A 205 1.76 3.02 -1.60
C PHE A 205 1.79 2.79 -0.09
N ALA A 206 0.84 2.02 0.48
CA ALA A 206 0.87 1.67 1.89
C ALA A 206 2.13 0.87 2.25
N VAL A 207 2.47 -0.14 1.44
CA VAL A 207 3.69 -0.94 1.63
C VAL A 207 4.95 -0.11 1.38
N ALA A 208 5.02 0.65 0.28
CA ALA A 208 6.17 1.48 -0.06
C ALA A 208 6.46 2.51 1.03
N THR A 209 5.42 3.18 1.55
CA THR A 209 5.56 4.15 2.63
C THR A 209 6.04 3.48 3.91
N THR A 210 5.49 2.30 4.26
CA THR A 210 5.96 1.56 5.44
C THR A 210 7.44 1.20 5.31
N ILE A 211 7.89 0.74 4.14
CA ILE A 211 9.30 0.43 3.89
C ILE A 211 10.18 1.69 4.02
N ALA A 212 9.77 2.80 3.40
CA ALA A 212 10.49 4.08 3.46
C ALA A 212 10.62 4.58 4.91
N GLU A 213 9.53 4.56 5.69
CA GLU A 213 9.52 5.01 7.09
C GLU A 213 10.34 4.10 8.05
N GLN A 214 10.69 2.89 7.64
CA GLN A 214 11.55 1.97 8.39
C GLN A 214 13.01 1.97 7.88
N SER A 215 13.32 2.75 6.85
CA SER A 215 14.65 2.87 6.24
C SER A 215 15.22 4.26 6.47
N ASP A 216 16.54 4.34 6.72
CA ASP A 216 17.26 5.62 6.78
C ASP A 216 18.03 5.89 5.47
N VAL A 217 17.77 5.12 4.40
CA VAL A 217 18.49 5.18 3.15
C VAL A 217 17.63 5.75 2.04
N LEU A 218 17.95 6.96 1.59
CA LEU A 218 17.23 7.68 0.51
C LEU A 218 17.03 6.84 -0.76
N ALA A 219 17.99 5.98 -1.13
CA ALA A 219 17.85 5.12 -2.29
C ALA A 219 16.69 4.12 -2.14
N VAL A 220 16.43 3.62 -0.92
CA VAL A 220 15.29 2.75 -0.64
C VAL A 220 13.98 3.50 -0.84
N ASP A 221 13.89 4.74 -0.37
CA ASP A 221 12.71 5.59 -0.53
C ASP A 221 12.41 5.85 -2.01
N ILE A 222 13.43 6.26 -2.77
CA ILE A 222 13.31 6.53 -4.20
C ILE A 222 12.82 5.28 -4.94
N ILE A 223 13.40 4.11 -4.67
CA ILE A 223 13.04 2.86 -5.33
C ILE A 223 11.61 2.45 -4.95
N ALA A 224 11.28 2.47 -3.65
CA ALA A 224 9.96 2.07 -3.17
C ALA A 224 8.85 2.92 -3.78
N TYR A 225 9.00 4.26 -3.75
CA TYR A 225 7.99 5.15 -4.34
C TYR A 225 7.97 5.13 -5.87
N SER A 226 9.11 4.93 -6.54
CA SER A 226 9.13 4.78 -8.00
C SER A 226 8.36 3.54 -8.44
N LEU A 227 8.56 2.43 -7.76
CA LEU A 227 7.85 1.18 -8.07
C LEU A 227 6.35 1.28 -7.74
N ALA A 228 6.00 1.89 -6.61
CA ALA A 228 4.61 2.15 -6.27
C ALA A 228 3.92 3.03 -7.31
N THR A 229 4.63 4.05 -7.81
CA THR A 229 4.12 4.93 -8.87
C THR A 229 3.92 4.16 -10.18
N LEU A 230 4.90 3.40 -10.63
CA LEU A 230 4.80 2.61 -11.87
C LEU A 230 3.71 1.54 -11.78
N ALA A 231 3.59 0.85 -10.64
CA ALA A 231 2.52 -0.11 -10.39
C ALA A 231 1.14 0.56 -10.35
N SER A 232 1.05 1.80 -9.87
CA SER A 232 -0.19 2.56 -9.86
C SER A 232 -0.57 3.06 -11.25
N LEU A 233 0.38 3.59 -12.03
CA LEU A 233 0.17 4.04 -13.40
C LEU A 233 -0.22 2.88 -14.34
N SER A 234 0.26 1.66 -14.08
CA SER A 234 -0.15 0.48 -14.85
C SER A 234 -1.67 0.26 -14.80
N ARG A 235 -2.36 0.74 -13.76
CA ARG A 235 -3.82 0.57 -13.63
C ARG A 235 -4.60 1.46 -14.59
N ILE A 236 -4.08 2.65 -14.91
CA ILE A 236 -4.65 3.52 -15.96
C ILE A 236 -4.38 2.90 -17.32
N HIS A 237 -3.15 2.45 -17.55
CA HIS A 237 -2.76 1.77 -18.77
C HIS A 237 -3.59 0.52 -19.06
N ASP A 238 -3.87 -0.29 -18.02
CA ASP A 238 -4.68 -1.52 -18.11
C ASP A 238 -6.20 -1.24 -18.23
N ASN A 239 -6.61 0.04 -18.33
CA ASN A 239 -8.00 0.47 -18.41
C ASN A 239 -8.86 0.02 -17.21
N ARG A 240 -8.26 -0.13 -16.01
CA ARG A 240 -8.92 -0.64 -14.80
C ARG A 240 -9.37 0.45 -13.85
N HIS A 241 -8.71 1.60 -13.88
CA HIS A 241 -8.95 2.73 -12.98
C HIS A 241 -8.74 4.04 -13.72
N TRP A 242 -9.51 5.06 -13.33
CA TRP A 242 -9.32 6.42 -13.76
C TRP A 242 -8.09 7.05 -13.07
N ALA A 243 -7.56 8.14 -13.64
CA ALA A 243 -6.39 8.82 -13.07
C ALA A 243 -6.66 9.35 -11.66
N SER A 244 -7.84 9.91 -11.42
CA SER A 244 -8.27 10.37 -10.09
C SER A 244 -8.38 9.23 -9.08
N ASP A 245 -8.87 8.03 -9.49
CA ASP A 245 -8.94 6.85 -8.62
C ASP A 245 -7.56 6.41 -8.14
N VAL A 246 -6.58 6.45 -9.07
CA VAL A 246 -5.19 6.09 -8.80
C VAL A 246 -4.55 7.10 -7.86
N PHE A 247 -4.73 8.39 -8.13
CA PHE A 247 -4.17 9.45 -7.29
C PHE A 247 -4.71 9.40 -5.85
N ILE A 248 -6.03 9.34 -5.67
CA ILE A 248 -6.65 9.26 -4.34
C ILE A 248 -6.27 7.95 -3.65
N GLY A 249 -6.24 6.82 -4.38
CA GLY A 249 -5.79 5.54 -3.83
C GLY A 249 -4.34 5.61 -3.33
N SER A 250 -3.43 6.21 -4.11
CA SER A 250 -2.03 6.40 -3.73
C SER A 250 -1.88 7.26 -2.47
N ALA A 251 -2.60 8.38 -2.41
CA ALA A 251 -2.61 9.26 -1.23
C ALA A 251 -3.13 8.52 0.01
N LEU A 252 -4.23 7.78 -0.12
CA LEU A 252 -4.78 6.99 0.97
C LEU A 252 -3.77 5.96 1.48
N GLY A 253 -3.12 5.21 0.58
CA GLY A 253 -2.08 4.25 0.92
C GLY A 253 -0.91 4.89 1.65
N TYR A 254 -0.42 6.03 1.14
CA TYR A 254 0.65 6.81 1.77
C TYR A 254 0.31 7.17 3.22
N PHE A 255 -0.85 7.76 3.48
CA PHE A 255 -1.22 8.18 4.83
C PHE A 255 -1.43 7.00 5.77
N ILE A 256 -1.95 5.87 5.29
CA ILE A 256 -2.12 4.66 6.10
C ILE A 256 -0.75 4.09 6.48
N GLY A 257 0.16 3.91 5.52
CA GLY A 257 1.51 3.40 5.78
C GLY A 257 2.28 4.30 6.73
N LYS A 258 2.19 5.62 6.54
CA LYS A 258 2.80 6.61 7.44
C LYS A 258 2.21 6.53 8.85
N LYS A 259 0.90 6.53 8.99
CA LYS A 259 0.23 6.48 10.31
C LYS A 259 0.58 5.20 11.07
N ILE A 260 0.56 4.04 10.43
CA ILE A 260 0.92 2.77 11.05
C ILE A 260 2.40 2.80 11.47
N SER A 261 3.29 3.32 10.64
CA SER A 261 4.70 3.48 10.98
C SER A 261 4.90 4.41 12.17
N ASP A 262 4.19 5.55 12.21
CA ASP A 262 4.26 6.52 13.31
C ASP A 262 3.75 5.90 14.64
N LEU A 263 2.66 5.12 14.61
CA LEU A 263 2.13 4.44 15.79
C LEU A 263 3.11 3.39 16.37
N ASN A 264 4.04 2.89 15.55
CA ASN A 264 5.02 1.87 15.91
C ASN A 264 6.46 2.41 16.01
N ARG A 265 6.64 3.74 16.07
CA ARG A 265 7.97 4.33 16.35
C ARG A 265 8.35 4.13 17.82
N PRO A 266 9.63 3.80 18.12
CA PRO A 266 10.12 3.78 19.49
C PRO A 266 9.94 5.17 20.13
N GLY A 267 9.21 5.25 21.22
CA GLY A 267 8.91 6.53 21.91
C GLY A 267 7.57 7.17 21.55
N ALA A 268 6.82 6.65 20.57
CA ALA A 268 5.47 7.12 20.20
C ALA A 268 4.36 6.70 21.19
N LYS A 269 4.71 6.15 22.35
CA LYS A 269 3.72 5.91 23.40
C LYS A 269 3.33 7.24 24.02
N ASN A 270 2.23 7.83 23.57
CA ASN A 270 1.44 8.75 24.38
C ASN A 270 0.92 7.97 25.58
N THR A 271 1.77 7.79 26.58
CA THR A 271 1.39 7.09 27.79
C THR A 271 0.89 8.13 28.75
N VAL A 272 -0.43 8.27 28.85
CA VAL A 272 -1.04 8.87 30.04
C VAL A 272 -0.95 7.79 31.13
N SER A 273 0.02 7.89 32.01
CA SER A 273 0.11 7.01 33.17
C SER A 273 -0.27 7.79 34.42
N LEU A 274 -1.31 7.32 35.10
CA LEU A 274 -1.63 7.71 36.46
C LEU A 274 -0.79 6.81 37.39
N GLY A 275 0.23 7.36 38.01
CA GLY A 275 1.05 6.69 39.02
C GLY A 275 0.70 7.24 40.41
N PHE A 276 0.53 6.34 41.37
CA PHE A 276 0.51 6.69 42.79
C PHE A 276 1.93 6.45 43.33
N ASP A 277 2.57 7.53 43.77
CA ASP A 277 3.90 7.45 44.41
C ASP A 277 3.72 7.49 45.95
N PHE A 278 4.19 6.45 46.61
CA PHE A 278 4.11 6.27 48.05
C PHE A 278 5.50 6.46 48.71
N SER A 279 6.43 7.10 48.07
CA SER A 279 7.78 7.30 48.59
C SER A 279 7.81 8.40 49.67
N HIS A 280 8.47 8.14 50.80
CA HIS A 280 8.78 9.11 51.87
C HIS A 280 7.59 9.78 52.55
N GLY A 281 6.47 9.08 52.75
CA GLY A 281 5.37 9.58 53.59
C GLY A 281 4.54 10.71 52.98
N ARG A 282 4.70 11.00 51.69
CA ARG A 282 3.85 11.88 50.89
C ARG A 282 3.12 11.09 49.83
N GLN A 283 1.79 11.21 49.82
CA GLN A 283 0.97 10.65 48.75
C GLN A 283 0.91 11.66 47.63
N ALA A 284 1.51 11.32 46.48
CA ALA A 284 1.46 12.17 45.28
C ALA A 284 0.77 11.41 44.16
N LEU A 285 -0.24 12.02 43.56
CA LEU A 285 -0.82 11.59 42.29
C LEU A 285 0.01 12.19 41.15
N THR A 286 0.75 11.36 40.44
CA THR A 286 1.58 11.80 39.31
C THR A 286 0.87 11.49 38.00
N LEU A 287 0.44 12.54 37.27
CA LEU A 287 -0.02 12.44 35.90
C LEU A 287 1.20 12.66 35.00
N SER A 288 1.71 11.60 34.39
CA SER A 288 2.79 11.70 33.40
C SER A 288 2.20 11.66 31.99
N ILE A 289 2.29 12.77 31.26
CA ILE A 289 1.90 12.85 29.85
C ILE A 289 3.22 12.94 29.08
N ARG A 290 3.58 11.91 28.33
CA ARG A 290 4.66 11.96 27.34
C ARG A 290 4.03 12.23 25.96
N PHE A 291 4.44 13.35 25.37
CA PHE A 291 4.10 13.72 24.00
C PHE A 291 5.06 13.11 23.01
#